data_faa8962a64d5c8e76756b603929e6fc2
#
_entry.id   faa8962a64d5c8e76756b603929e6fc2
#
_cell.length_a   1.000
_cell.length_b   1.000
_cell.length_c   1.000
_cell.angle_alpha   90.00
_cell.angle_beta   90.00
_cell.angle_gamma   90.00
#
_symmetry.space_group_name_H-M   'P 1'
#
loop_
_entity.id
_entity.type
_entity.pdbx_description
1 polymer ?
#
loop_
_entity_poly.entity_id
_entity_poly.type
_entity_poly.pdbx_seq_one_letter_code
_entity_poly.pdbx_strand_id
1 'polypeptide(L)'
;EDIEKIVNKFNKKISVLFHFGEFSRIHQSFTDISKCIKTNISGTSKVFDFCLKNKIKIIYSATSASLGNKGMDQNLSPYSFTKSKNLKLLINLNKWYGISYEVLYFYNVYGQGHIASGRMATVIGIFEEQYRKNKKLTVVKPGTQSRKFTHIDDTISGCFFAWKQNKNRHYSL
;
A
#
# COMPACT_ATOMS: atom_id res chain seq x y z
N GLU A 1 16.30 -4.75 -8.90
CA GLU A 1 17.21 -5.51 -8.04
C GLU A 1 16.52 -6.78 -7.57
N ASP A 2 17.30 -7.84 -7.47
CA ASP A 2 16.83 -9.16 -7.13
C ASP A 2 16.66 -9.27 -5.61
N ILE A 3 15.46 -9.55 -5.16
CA ILE A 3 15.14 -9.71 -3.73
C ILE A 3 16.06 -10.76 -3.08
N GLU A 4 16.37 -11.83 -3.80
CA GLU A 4 17.26 -12.90 -3.31
C GLU A 4 18.68 -12.39 -3.04
N LYS A 5 19.21 -11.50 -3.88
CA LYS A 5 20.54 -10.90 -3.65
C LYS A 5 20.58 -10.02 -2.39
N ILE A 6 19.49 -9.28 -2.14
CA ILE A 6 19.38 -8.44 -0.93
C ILE A 6 19.34 -9.33 0.30
N VAL A 7 18.52 -10.37 0.28
CA VAL A 7 18.33 -11.27 1.44
C VAL A 7 19.61 -12.05 1.75
N ASN A 8 20.27 -12.59 0.73
CA ASN A 8 21.54 -13.33 0.90
C ASN A 8 22.65 -12.46 1.52
N LYS A 9 22.59 -11.13 1.31
CA LYS A 9 23.53 -10.18 1.90
C LYS A 9 23.42 -10.07 3.42
N PHE A 10 22.25 -10.38 4.00
CA PHE A 10 22.02 -10.24 5.44
C PHE A 10 22.21 -11.53 6.25
N ASN A 11 22.44 -12.66 5.59
CA ASN A 11 22.72 -13.97 6.20
C ASN A 11 21.82 -14.34 7.40
N LYS A 12 20.59 -13.81 7.45
CA LYS A 12 19.64 -13.98 8.52
C LYS A 12 18.33 -14.53 8.00
N LYS A 13 17.70 -15.42 8.78
CA LYS A 13 16.37 -15.94 8.47
C LYS A 13 15.33 -14.82 8.59
N ILE A 14 14.64 -14.52 7.49
CA ILE A 14 13.52 -13.58 7.46
C ILE A 14 12.25 -14.35 7.79
N SER A 15 11.48 -13.87 8.78
CA SER A 15 10.21 -14.47 9.17
C SER A 15 8.98 -13.72 8.65
N VAL A 16 9.14 -12.44 8.34
CA VAL A 16 8.06 -11.58 7.85
C VAL A 16 8.58 -10.57 6.82
N LEU A 17 7.74 -10.28 5.84
CA LEU A 17 7.98 -9.25 4.84
C LEU A 17 6.79 -8.28 4.80
N PHE A 18 7.06 -6.98 5.04
CA PHE A 18 6.09 -5.91 4.86
C PHE A 18 6.13 -5.43 3.41
N HIS A 19 5.15 -5.81 2.62
CA HIS A 19 5.08 -5.44 1.21
C HIS A 19 4.25 -4.17 1.01
N PHE A 20 4.92 -3.01 1.09
CA PHE A 20 4.34 -1.67 0.92
C PHE A 20 4.87 -0.94 -0.32
N GLY A 21 5.87 -1.50 -1.00
CA GLY A 21 6.57 -0.92 -2.14
C GLY A 21 5.84 -1.15 -3.46
N GLU A 22 4.68 -0.52 -3.65
CA GLU A 22 3.92 -0.58 -4.89
C GLU A 22 3.64 0.83 -5.44
N PHE A 23 3.28 0.91 -6.72
CA PHE A 23 2.78 2.15 -7.30
C PHE A 23 1.49 2.57 -6.59
N SER A 24 1.43 3.80 -6.06
CA SER A 24 0.41 4.19 -5.07
C SER A 24 -0.41 5.42 -5.42
N ARG A 25 -0.49 5.81 -6.71
CA ARG A 25 -1.20 7.01 -7.15
C ARG A 25 -2.23 6.71 -8.22
N ILE A 26 -3.50 7.06 -7.95
CA ILE A 26 -4.62 6.81 -8.86
C ILE A 26 -4.43 7.59 -10.17
N HIS A 27 -4.30 8.92 -10.10
CA HIS A 27 -4.21 9.77 -11.29
C HIS A 27 -3.02 9.39 -12.17
N GLN A 28 -1.83 9.25 -11.59
CA GLN A 28 -0.62 8.91 -12.31
C GLN A 28 -0.65 7.48 -12.90
N SER A 29 -1.47 6.59 -12.38
CA SER A 29 -1.60 5.24 -12.95
C SER A 29 -2.19 5.22 -14.36
N PHE A 30 -2.94 6.26 -14.75
CA PHE A 30 -3.45 6.39 -16.12
C PHE A 30 -2.38 6.88 -17.11
N THR A 31 -1.49 7.75 -16.66
CA THR A 31 -0.40 8.26 -17.50
C THR A 31 0.80 7.33 -17.56
N ASP A 32 1.09 6.65 -16.46
CA ASP A 32 2.24 5.76 -16.29
C ASP A 32 1.82 4.28 -16.16
N ILE A 33 0.88 3.84 -17.02
CA ILE A 33 0.26 2.51 -16.92
C ILE A 33 1.29 1.37 -16.93
N SER A 34 2.31 1.43 -17.81
CA SER A 34 3.36 0.41 -17.89
C SER A 34 4.14 0.30 -16.59
N LYS A 35 4.47 1.43 -15.96
CA LYS A 35 5.15 1.46 -14.67
C LYS A 35 4.26 0.91 -13.56
N CYS A 36 2.97 1.27 -13.57
CA CYS A 36 2.00 0.74 -12.60
C CYS A 36 1.88 -0.78 -12.69
N ILE A 37 1.71 -1.33 -13.89
CA ILE A 37 1.62 -2.78 -14.12
C ILE A 37 2.94 -3.47 -13.74
N LYS A 38 4.08 -2.98 -14.22
CA LYS A 38 5.40 -3.56 -13.92
C LYS A 38 5.66 -3.60 -12.42
N THR A 39 5.38 -2.51 -11.71
CA THR A 39 5.61 -2.44 -10.27
C THR A 39 4.61 -3.29 -9.50
N ASN A 40 3.31 -3.12 -9.74
CA ASN A 40 2.28 -3.76 -8.93
C ASN A 40 2.08 -5.23 -9.30
N ILE A 41 2.04 -5.59 -10.57
CA ILE A 41 1.82 -7.00 -10.96
C ILE A 41 3.14 -7.76 -10.96
N SER A 42 4.11 -7.38 -11.81
CA SER A 42 5.35 -8.16 -11.95
C SER A 42 6.22 -8.08 -10.68
N GLY A 43 6.30 -6.91 -10.04
CA GLY A 43 7.04 -6.72 -8.79
C GLY A 43 6.43 -7.52 -7.64
N THR A 44 5.13 -7.39 -7.43
CA THR A 44 4.42 -8.08 -6.33
C THR A 44 4.41 -9.59 -6.52
N SER A 45 4.24 -10.10 -7.76
CA SER A 45 4.31 -11.54 -7.99
C SER A 45 5.67 -12.14 -7.64
N LYS A 46 6.77 -11.43 -7.90
CA LYS A 46 8.11 -11.85 -7.47
C LYS A 46 8.26 -11.87 -5.93
N VAL A 47 7.68 -10.87 -5.26
CA VAL A 47 7.67 -10.84 -3.78
C VAL A 47 6.88 -12.03 -3.23
N PHE A 48 5.71 -12.32 -3.78
CA PHE A 48 4.88 -13.45 -3.36
C PHE A 48 5.58 -14.79 -3.59
N ASP A 49 6.18 -14.99 -4.76
CA ASP A 49 6.95 -16.20 -5.08
C ASP A 49 8.12 -16.39 -4.11
N PHE A 50 8.88 -15.32 -3.84
CA PHE A 50 9.96 -15.34 -2.86
C PHE A 50 9.46 -15.73 -1.45
N CYS A 51 8.38 -15.09 -0.98
CA CYS A 51 7.82 -15.40 0.34
C CYS A 51 7.28 -16.82 0.42
N LEU A 52 6.65 -17.31 -0.65
CA LEU A 52 6.14 -18.68 -0.73
C LEU A 52 7.28 -19.71 -0.63
N LYS A 53 8.34 -19.56 -1.44
CA LYS A 53 9.51 -20.45 -1.45
C LYS A 53 10.22 -20.51 -0.10
N ASN A 54 10.27 -19.39 0.60
CA ASN A 54 11.01 -19.26 1.86
C ASN A 54 10.12 -19.36 3.11
N LYS A 55 8.81 -19.63 2.95
CA LYS A 55 7.83 -19.71 4.05
C LYS A 55 7.78 -18.44 4.90
N ILE A 56 7.89 -17.28 4.26
CA ILE A 56 7.89 -15.97 4.90
C ILE A 56 6.45 -15.43 4.96
N LYS A 57 6.02 -14.98 6.14
CA LYS A 57 4.72 -14.31 6.31
C LYS A 57 4.70 -12.97 5.56
N ILE A 58 3.58 -12.66 4.92
CA ILE A 58 3.39 -11.40 4.20
C ILE A 58 2.45 -10.47 4.97
N ILE A 59 2.90 -9.24 5.24
CA ILE A 59 2.03 -8.13 5.63
C ILE A 59 1.81 -7.28 4.38
N TYR A 60 0.62 -7.35 3.81
CA TYR A 60 0.30 -6.73 2.52
C TYR A 60 -0.47 -5.42 2.70
N SER A 61 -0.02 -4.35 2.06
CA SER A 61 -0.77 -3.10 1.99
C SER A 61 -1.82 -3.16 0.88
N ALA A 62 -3.09 -3.30 1.26
CA ALA A 62 -4.19 -3.11 0.34
C ALA A 62 -4.56 -1.61 0.25
N THR A 63 -5.44 -1.27 -0.67
CA THR A 63 -5.91 0.11 -0.82
C THR A 63 -7.36 0.26 -0.37
N SER A 64 -7.64 1.31 0.40
CA SER A 64 -9.01 1.70 0.73
C SER A 64 -9.85 2.06 -0.50
N ALA A 65 -9.21 2.44 -1.62
CA ALA A 65 -9.89 2.65 -2.89
C ALA A 65 -10.63 1.40 -3.40
N SER A 66 -10.14 0.20 -3.05
CA SER A 66 -10.84 -1.05 -3.39
C SER A 66 -12.07 -1.34 -2.52
N LEU A 67 -12.23 -0.63 -1.40
CA LEU A 67 -13.38 -0.73 -0.48
C LEU A 67 -14.47 0.31 -0.80
N GLY A 68 -14.14 1.34 -1.58
CA GLY A 68 -15.07 2.38 -1.98
C GLY A 68 -16.27 1.81 -2.74
N ASN A 69 -17.42 2.48 -2.65
CA ASN A 69 -18.66 2.12 -3.34
C ASN A 69 -19.01 0.62 -3.21
N LYS A 70 -18.93 0.08 -1.98
CA LYS A 70 -19.15 -1.34 -1.66
C LYS A 70 -18.26 -2.30 -2.48
N GLY A 71 -17.03 -1.90 -2.80
CA GLY A 71 -16.09 -2.68 -3.58
C GLY A 71 -16.20 -2.53 -5.10
N MET A 72 -17.10 -1.69 -5.59
CA MET A 72 -17.26 -1.44 -7.04
C MET A 72 -16.12 -0.60 -7.63
N ASP A 73 -15.39 0.15 -6.79
CA ASP A 73 -14.31 1.04 -7.23
C ASP A 73 -12.99 0.30 -7.56
N GLN A 74 -12.93 -1.01 -7.34
CA GLN A 74 -11.72 -1.80 -7.59
C GLN A 74 -11.23 -1.78 -9.05
N ASN A 75 -12.08 -1.45 -10.00
CA ASN A 75 -11.76 -1.40 -11.43
C ASN A 75 -11.68 0.03 -12.01
N LEU A 76 -11.82 1.08 -11.19
CA LEU A 76 -11.89 2.47 -11.66
C LEU A 76 -10.54 3.06 -12.11
N SER A 77 -9.43 2.40 -11.84
CA SER A 77 -8.11 2.84 -12.28
C SER A 77 -7.14 1.67 -12.41
N PRO A 78 -6.05 1.79 -13.21
CA PRO A 78 -5.00 0.78 -13.26
C PRO A 78 -4.42 0.49 -11.87
N TYR A 79 -4.29 1.50 -11.01
CA TYR A 79 -3.85 1.35 -9.62
C TYR A 79 -4.82 0.46 -8.82
N SER A 80 -6.11 0.82 -8.76
CA SER A 80 -7.11 0.07 -7.99
C SER A 80 -7.24 -1.36 -8.51
N PHE A 81 -7.23 -1.53 -9.83
CA PHE A 81 -7.29 -2.83 -10.49
C PHE A 81 -6.11 -3.72 -10.08
N THR A 82 -4.87 -3.24 -10.23
CA THR A 82 -3.68 -4.03 -9.91
C THR A 82 -3.63 -4.40 -8.44
N LYS A 83 -3.97 -3.48 -7.53
CA LYS A 83 -4.02 -3.73 -6.09
C LYS A 83 -5.07 -4.78 -5.73
N SER A 84 -6.27 -4.71 -6.31
CA SER A 84 -7.34 -5.67 -6.06
C SER A 84 -7.01 -7.07 -6.58
N LYS A 85 -6.34 -7.16 -7.75
CA LYS A 85 -5.89 -8.45 -8.31
C LYS A 85 -4.79 -9.09 -7.48
N ASN A 86 -3.83 -8.31 -6.99
CA ASN A 86 -2.78 -8.80 -6.09
C ASN A 86 -3.36 -9.31 -4.77
N LEU A 87 -4.35 -8.62 -4.20
CA LEU A 87 -5.04 -9.10 -3.01
C LEU A 87 -5.75 -10.44 -3.25
N LYS A 88 -6.47 -10.57 -4.37
CA LYS A 88 -7.11 -11.84 -4.75
C LYS A 88 -6.09 -12.95 -4.95
N LEU A 89 -4.95 -12.63 -5.58
CA LEU A 89 -3.86 -13.59 -5.75
C LEU A 89 -3.30 -14.04 -4.39
N LEU A 90 -3.03 -13.12 -3.47
CA LEU A 90 -2.52 -13.45 -2.13
C LEU A 90 -3.47 -14.39 -1.37
N ILE A 91 -4.78 -14.11 -1.40
CA ILE A 91 -5.80 -14.96 -0.78
C ILE A 91 -5.80 -16.37 -1.40
N ASN A 92 -5.66 -16.47 -2.71
CA ASN A 92 -5.60 -17.75 -3.39
C ASN A 92 -4.29 -18.50 -3.14
N LEU A 93 -3.16 -17.81 -3.04
CA LEU A 93 -1.89 -18.43 -2.64
C LEU A 93 -1.96 -19.02 -1.22
N ASN A 94 -2.68 -18.38 -0.32
CA ASN A 94 -2.96 -18.98 0.99
C ASN A 94 -3.80 -20.27 0.86
N LYS A 95 -4.87 -20.26 0.05
CA LYS A 95 -5.72 -21.44 -0.16
C LYS A 95 -4.96 -22.61 -0.83
N TRP A 96 -4.10 -22.31 -1.78
CA TRP A 96 -3.38 -23.31 -2.58
C TRP A 96 -2.14 -23.86 -1.88
N TYR A 97 -1.42 -22.99 -1.17
CA TYR A 97 -0.08 -23.29 -0.65
C TYR A 97 0.10 -23.01 0.86
N GLY A 98 -0.92 -22.47 1.52
CA GLY A 98 -0.86 -22.21 2.98
C GLY A 98 0.04 -21.04 3.38
N ILE A 99 0.37 -20.11 2.47
CA ILE A 99 1.18 -18.95 2.83
C ILE A 99 0.47 -18.09 3.89
N SER A 100 1.17 -17.73 4.96
CA SER A 100 0.62 -16.87 6.00
C SER A 100 0.65 -15.39 5.58
N TYR A 101 -0.44 -14.67 5.82
CA TYR A 101 -0.53 -13.24 5.49
C TYR A 101 -1.42 -12.48 6.47
N GLU A 102 -1.25 -11.17 6.52
CA GLU A 102 -2.23 -10.21 7.04
C GLU A 102 -2.37 -9.05 6.04
N VAL A 103 -3.55 -8.45 5.94
CA VAL A 103 -3.84 -7.36 5.00
C VAL A 103 -4.17 -6.09 5.76
N LEU A 104 -3.50 -5.00 5.40
CA LEU A 104 -3.70 -3.68 5.96
C LEU A 104 -4.28 -2.75 4.89
N TYR A 105 -5.48 -2.20 5.13
CA TYR A 105 -6.07 -1.16 4.29
C TYR A 105 -5.66 0.21 4.82
N PHE A 106 -4.70 0.82 4.16
CA PHE A 106 -4.28 2.18 4.49
C PHE A 106 -5.23 3.21 3.91
N TYR A 107 -5.64 4.15 4.75
CA TYR A 107 -6.29 5.38 4.33
C TYR A 107 -5.23 6.45 4.01
N ASN A 108 -5.52 7.73 4.25
CA ASN A 108 -4.54 8.79 3.99
C ASN A 108 -3.64 8.93 5.22
N VAL A 109 -2.48 8.29 5.18
CA VAL A 109 -1.50 8.38 6.28
C VAL A 109 -0.85 9.76 6.26
N TYR A 110 -0.74 10.38 7.43
CA TYR A 110 -0.09 11.66 7.65
C TYR A 110 0.81 11.63 8.89
N GLY A 111 1.68 12.60 9.03
CA GLY A 111 2.59 12.75 10.17
C GLY A 111 4.01 13.05 9.72
N GLN A 112 4.96 12.92 10.64
CA GLN A 112 6.36 13.23 10.39
C GLN A 112 6.90 12.48 9.16
N GLY A 113 7.61 13.19 8.27
CA GLY A 113 8.20 12.62 7.06
C GLY A 113 7.26 12.53 5.86
N HIS A 114 6.03 13.04 5.94
CA HIS A 114 5.16 13.05 4.78
C HIS A 114 5.67 13.99 3.67
N ILE A 115 5.35 13.65 2.42
CA ILE A 115 5.81 14.41 1.25
C ILE A 115 4.92 15.65 1.09
N ALA A 116 5.53 16.85 1.19
CA ALA A 116 4.84 18.14 1.13
C ALA A 116 4.85 18.80 -0.27
N SER A 117 5.71 18.34 -1.20
CA SER A 117 5.87 18.95 -2.51
C SER A 117 6.05 17.93 -3.63
N GLY A 118 5.88 18.37 -4.89
CA GLY A 118 6.01 17.51 -6.06
C GLY A 118 4.81 16.61 -6.33
N ARG A 119 4.95 15.73 -7.34
CA ARG A 119 3.85 14.86 -7.82
C ARG A 119 3.35 13.83 -6.80
N MET A 120 4.12 13.59 -5.75
CA MET A 120 3.79 12.62 -4.71
C MET A 120 3.35 13.28 -3.39
N ALA A 121 3.15 14.61 -3.39
CA ALA A 121 2.72 15.33 -2.21
C ALA A 121 1.35 14.86 -1.69
N THR A 122 1.21 14.82 -0.37
CA THR A 122 -0.06 14.53 0.31
C THR A 122 -0.84 15.82 0.53
N VAL A 123 -2.17 15.72 0.66
CA VAL A 123 -2.99 16.93 0.87
C VAL A 123 -2.61 17.67 2.15
N ILE A 124 -2.34 16.97 3.25
CA ILE A 124 -1.91 17.58 4.51
C ILE A 124 -0.53 18.24 4.33
N GLY A 125 0.42 17.56 3.68
CA GLY A 125 1.73 18.13 3.40
C GLY A 125 1.66 19.39 2.53
N ILE A 126 0.79 19.40 1.52
CA ILE A 126 0.54 20.59 0.68
C ILE A 126 -0.02 21.74 1.54
N PHE A 127 -0.99 21.45 2.41
CA PHE A 127 -1.61 22.48 3.27
C PHE A 127 -0.61 23.04 4.30
N GLU A 128 0.21 22.21 4.91
CA GLU A 128 1.28 22.67 5.81
C GLU A 128 2.31 23.56 5.09
N GLU A 129 2.71 23.17 3.89
CA GLU A 129 3.66 23.97 3.11
C GLU A 129 3.04 25.30 2.66
N GLN A 130 1.76 25.30 2.29
CA GLN A 130 1.05 26.53 1.97
C GLN A 130 0.89 27.43 3.19
N TYR A 131 0.56 26.88 4.34
CA TYR A 131 0.46 27.62 5.60
C TYR A 131 1.80 28.24 6.00
N ARG A 132 2.89 27.46 5.96
CA ARG A 132 4.25 27.98 6.26
C ARG A 132 4.68 29.13 5.35
N LYS A 133 4.19 29.14 4.11
CA LYS A 133 4.45 30.19 3.11
C LYS A 133 3.44 31.32 3.11
N ASN A 134 2.56 31.38 4.10
CA ASN A 134 1.44 32.36 4.16
C ASN A 134 0.58 32.37 2.87
N LYS A 135 0.42 31.22 2.21
CA LYS A 135 -0.42 31.06 1.02
C LYS A 135 -1.80 30.56 1.41
N LYS A 136 -2.80 30.94 0.61
CA LYS A 136 -4.16 30.38 0.77
C LYS A 136 -4.14 28.88 0.50
N LEU A 137 -4.89 28.11 1.30
CA LEU A 137 -5.05 26.68 1.07
C LEU A 137 -5.82 26.44 -0.23
N THR A 138 -5.34 25.50 -1.03
CA THR A 138 -6.00 25.12 -2.28
C THR A 138 -7.11 24.11 -2.04
N VAL A 139 -8.28 24.38 -2.63
CA VAL A 139 -9.43 23.46 -2.56
C VAL A 139 -9.77 23.00 -3.96
N VAL A 140 -9.82 21.70 -4.17
CA VAL A 140 -10.29 21.10 -5.43
C VAL A 140 -11.82 21.17 -5.46
N LYS A 141 -12.37 21.88 -6.45
CA LYS A 141 -13.83 22.03 -6.59
C LYS A 141 -14.50 20.66 -6.80
N PRO A 142 -15.71 20.47 -6.25
CA PRO A 142 -16.55 21.42 -5.52
C PRO A 142 -16.19 21.61 -4.03
N GLY A 143 -15.15 20.96 -3.50
CA GLY A 143 -14.72 21.09 -2.10
C GLY A 143 -15.51 20.25 -1.11
N THR A 144 -16.38 19.38 -1.58
CA THR A 144 -17.23 18.49 -0.75
C THR A 144 -16.59 17.15 -0.44
N GLN A 145 -15.35 16.93 -0.88
CA GLN A 145 -14.67 15.65 -0.71
C GLN A 145 -14.31 15.41 0.76
N SER A 146 -14.69 14.25 1.27
CA SER A 146 -14.30 13.78 2.59
C SER A 146 -13.31 12.61 2.48
N ARG A 147 -12.34 12.56 3.39
CA ARG A 147 -11.36 11.48 3.48
C ARG A 147 -11.14 11.10 4.93
N LYS A 148 -10.83 9.81 5.16
CA LYS A 148 -10.30 9.37 6.44
C LYS A 148 -8.79 9.57 6.45
N PHE A 149 -8.27 9.98 7.59
CA PHE A 149 -6.83 10.17 7.82
C PHE A 149 -6.41 9.37 9.04
N THR A 150 -5.22 8.78 8.98
CA THR A 150 -4.63 8.00 10.06
C THR A 150 -3.23 8.56 10.35
N HIS A 151 -2.94 8.85 11.61
CA HIS A 151 -1.59 9.30 11.98
C HIS A 151 -0.57 8.17 11.78
N ILE A 152 0.67 8.54 11.48
CA ILE A 152 1.73 7.57 11.20
C ILE A 152 1.98 6.63 12.39
N ASP A 153 1.90 7.13 13.63
CA ASP A 153 2.12 6.30 14.82
C ASP A 153 1.02 5.22 14.97
N ASP A 154 -0.24 5.57 14.67
CA ASP A 154 -1.34 4.60 14.68
C ASP A 154 -1.18 3.58 13.56
N THR A 155 -0.71 4.03 12.40
CA THR A 155 -0.40 3.15 11.26
C THR A 155 0.70 2.16 11.63
N ILE A 156 1.79 2.61 12.26
CA ILE A 156 2.89 1.76 12.72
C ILE A 156 2.40 0.77 13.78
N SER A 157 1.61 1.26 14.75
CA SER A 157 1.02 0.41 15.79
C SER A 157 0.14 -0.69 15.19
N GLY A 158 -0.67 -0.35 14.19
CA GLY A 158 -1.49 -1.31 13.45
C GLY A 158 -0.66 -2.33 12.66
N CYS A 159 0.44 -1.90 12.02
CA CYS A 159 1.38 -2.81 11.36
C CYS A 159 2.02 -3.79 12.34
N PHE A 160 2.43 -3.30 13.51
CA PHE A 160 3.02 -4.12 14.55
C PHE A 160 2.01 -5.10 15.15
N PHE A 161 0.76 -4.66 15.36
CA PHE A 161 -0.32 -5.53 15.78
C PHE A 161 -0.55 -6.67 14.76
N ALA A 162 -0.69 -6.34 13.47
CA ALA A 162 -0.89 -7.33 12.41
C ALA A 162 0.29 -8.31 12.28
N TRP A 163 1.52 -7.83 12.47
CA TRP A 163 2.71 -8.70 12.48
C TRP A 163 2.59 -9.82 13.53
N LYS A 164 2.11 -9.50 14.73
CA LYS A 164 1.93 -10.47 15.83
C LYS A 164 0.78 -11.46 15.61
N GLN A 165 -0.13 -11.19 14.67
CA GLN A 165 -1.24 -12.09 14.37
C GLN A 165 -0.81 -13.19 13.40
N ASN A 166 -1.53 -14.32 13.39
CA ASN A 166 -1.41 -15.40 12.42
C ASN A 166 -2.81 -15.89 12.03
N LYS A 167 -3.65 -14.97 11.55
CA LYS A 167 -5.08 -15.23 11.36
C LYS A 167 -5.54 -15.04 9.92
N ASN A 168 -4.65 -14.60 9.02
CA ASN A 168 -4.96 -14.28 7.62
C ASN A 168 -6.15 -13.32 7.51
N ARG A 169 -6.12 -12.22 8.29
CA ARG A 169 -7.20 -11.25 8.42
C ARG A 169 -6.90 -9.95 7.71
N HIS A 170 -7.95 -9.15 7.62
CA HIS A 170 -7.94 -7.81 7.03
C HIS A 170 -8.20 -6.78 8.11
N TYR A 171 -7.41 -5.71 8.12
CA TYR A 171 -7.48 -4.61 9.08
C TYR A 171 -7.57 -3.28 8.35
N SER A 172 -8.40 -2.36 8.84
CA SER A 172 -8.51 -0.98 8.35
C SER A 172 -7.78 -0.05 9.30
N LEU A 173 -6.84 0.74 8.79
CA LEU A 173 -6.00 1.64 9.57
C LEU A 173 -6.21 3.11 9.16
#